data_2e40afc1413cd75f9e254f965b6c373f
#
_entry.id   2e40afc1413cd75f9e254f965b6c373f
#
_cell.length_a   1.000
_cell.length_b   1.000
_cell.length_c   1.000
_cell.angle_alpha   90.00
_cell.angle_beta   90.00
_cell.angle_gamma   90.00
#
_symmetry.space_group_name_H-M   'P 1'
#
loop_
_entity.id
_entity.type
_entity.pdbx_description
1 polymer ?
#
loop_
_entity_poly.entity_id
_entity_poly.type
_entity_poly.pdbx_seq_one_letter_code
_entity_poly.pdbx_strand_id
1 'polypeptide(L)'
;VQNYSSHFKLNSPHLWQGREDPYLYKVVSRLMQDGQVIDEVVQPLGLRKYEVVAGKGFFLNGKQYPMYGVTRHQDWWGLGSALTNKEHDFDLEQIMDIGATTVRFAHYQQSDHLYSRCDTLGLIIWAEIPFVNRVSGQEWDNAHQQMRELIRQSFNHPSIYVWGIHNEVYHPHGYTASLTQSIHDLCKQEDPDRYTVSVNGYGHVNHPVNQNADIQGMNRYFGWYERKIQDIKPWIEKMEQEYPWQRLMLTEYGADANLEHQTEYLGDALNWTSPFYPETFQTKTHEYQWSVIAQHPYIIASYLWNMFDFAVPTSKRGSVDARNMKGLMTFDRKIKKDSYFWYKANWSKEPVLYLTQRRNAVRERKETS
;
A
#
# COMPACT_ATOMS: atom_id res chain seq x y z
N VAL A 1 3.59 8.80 -37.85
CA VAL A 1 2.53 8.80 -36.80
C VAL A 1 1.94 10.20 -36.80
N GLN A 2 0.64 10.32 -37.02
CA GLN A 2 -0.08 11.60 -36.87
C GLN A 2 -0.73 11.66 -35.50
N ASN A 3 -0.51 12.77 -34.77
CA ASN A 3 -1.14 13.01 -33.49
C ASN A 3 -2.31 13.96 -33.69
N TYR A 4 -3.46 13.59 -33.15
CA TYR A 4 -4.65 14.43 -33.11
C TYR A 4 -4.97 14.77 -31.66
N SER A 5 -5.33 16.00 -31.39
CA SER A 5 -5.80 16.43 -30.08
C SER A 5 -7.21 17.05 -30.21
N SER A 6 -8.06 16.77 -29.26
CA SER A 6 -9.39 17.35 -29.15
C SER A 6 -9.59 17.85 -27.72
N HIS A 7 -10.23 19.01 -27.60
CA HIS A 7 -10.56 19.63 -26.31
C HIS A 7 -12.06 19.73 -26.14
N PHE A 8 -12.57 19.30 -25.03
CA PHE A 8 -13.98 19.50 -24.66
C PHE A 8 -14.06 19.93 -23.19
N LYS A 9 -15.12 20.67 -22.86
CA LYS A 9 -15.38 21.17 -21.52
C LYS A 9 -16.61 20.47 -20.94
N LEU A 10 -16.49 19.90 -19.78
CA LEU A 10 -17.62 19.41 -19.00
C LEU A 10 -18.00 20.48 -17.96
N ASN A 11 -19.26 20.89 -17.97
CA ASN A 11 -19.80 21.79 -16.96
C ASN A 11 -20.35 20.94 -15.80
N SER A 12 -19.92 21.24 -14.56
CA SER A 12 -20.33 20.51 -13.36
C SER A 12 -20.14 18.97 -13.48
N PRO A 13 -18.91 18.50 -13.70
CA PRO A 13 -18.67 17.08 -13.93
C PRO A 13 -19.04 16.25 -12.69
N HIS A 14 -19.53 15.04 -12.93
CA HIS A 14 -19.64 14.01 -11.90
C HIS A 14 -18.23 13.49 -11.56
N LEU A 15 -17.79 13.72 -10.33
CA LEU A 15 -16.43 13.37 -9.93
C LEU A 15 -16.35 11.92 -9.42
N TRP A 16 -15.21 11.29 -9.66
CA TRP A 16 -14.84 10.04 -9.02
C TRP A 16 -14.51 10.31 -7.53
N GLN A 17 -15.30 9.75 -6.61
CA GLN A 17 -15.29 10.04 -5.18
C GLN A 17 -14.70 8.88 -4.33
N GLY A 18 -13.82 8.08 -4.89
CA GLY A 18 -13.33 6.90 -4.19
C GLY A 18 -14.46 5.92 -3.90
N ARG A 19 -14.41 5.26 -2.74
CA ARG A 19 -15.41 4.23 -2.36
C ARG A 19 -16.85 4.75 -2.22
N GLU A 20 -17.05 6.05 -2.09
CA GLU A 20 -18.40 6.61 -1.92
C GLU A 20 -19.16 6.67 -3.24
N ASP A 21 -18.47 7.02 -4.32
CA ASP A 21 -19.06 7.13 -5.65
C ASP A 21 -17.96 7.05 -6.73
N PRO A 22 -17.57 5.85 -7.18
CA PRO A 22 -16.49 5.64 -8.16
C PRO A 22 -16.96 5.86 -9.60
N TYR A 23 -17.54 7.02 -9.87
CA TYR A 23 -18.13 7.32 -11.19
C TYR A 23 -17.08 7.42 -12.29
N LEU A 24 -17.34 6.72 -13.40
CA LEU A 24 -16.50 6.71 -14.59
C LEU A 24 -17.30 7.15 -15.83
N TYR A 25 -16.78 8.15 -16.54
CA TYR A 25 -17.21 8.46 -17.90
C TYR A 25 -16.66 7.44 -18.88
N LYS A 26 -17.26 7.35 -20.06
CA LYS A 26 -16.73 6.65 -21.22
C LYS A 26 -16.28 7.68 -22.25
N VAL A 27 -15.01 7.65 -22.62
CA VAL A 27 -14.48 8.42 -23.75
C VAL A 27 -14.46 7.51 -24.96
N VAL A 28 -15.22 7.85 -25.97
CA VAL A 28 -15.32 7.10 -27.22
C VAL A 28 -14.58 7.87 -28.32
N SER A 29 -13.46 7.32 -28.78
CA SER A 29 -12.68 7.86 -29.89
C SER A 29 -12.96 7.05 -31.16
N ARG A 30 -13.42 7.74 -32.23
CA ARG A 30 -13.76 7.09 -33.50
C ARG A 30 -12.90 7.61 -34.62
N LEU A 31 -12.29 6.71 -35.36
CA LEU A 31 -11.67 7.01 -36.62
C LEU A 31 -12.72 6.90 -37.73
N MET A 32 -12.93 8.00 -38.48
CA MET A 32 -13.95 8.06 -39.50
C MET A 32 -13.30 8.17 -40.87
N GLN A 33 -13.84 7.43 -41.87
CA GLN A 33 -13.51 7.57 -43.29
C GLN A 33 -14.82 7.59 -44.10
N ASP A 34 -14.99 8.55 -44.95
CA ASP A 34 -16.19 8.69 -45.83
C ASP A 34 -17.53 8.57 -45.07
N GLY A 35 -17.59 9.10 -43.85
CA GLY A 35 -18.76 9.03 -42.97
C GLY A 35 -19.00 7.71 -42.26
N GLN A 36 -18.11 6.72 -42.44
CA GLN A 36 -18.16 5.42 -41.74
C GLN A 36 -17.13 5.35 -40.64
N VAL A 37 -17.48 4.67 -39.53
CA VAL A 37 -16.56 4.34 -38.45
C VAL A 37 -15.70 3.18 -38.92
N ILE A 38 -14.38 3.40 -39.02
CA ILE A 38 -13.42 2.35 -39.40
C ILE A 38 -12.65 1.79 -38.19
N ASP A 39 -12.61 2.54 -37.09
CA ASP A 39 -12.04 2.07 -35.82
C ASP A 39 -12.68 2.84 -34.65
N GLU A 40 -12.80 2.17 -33.52
CA GLU A 40 -13.35 2.74 -32.29
C GLU A 40 -12.58 2.26 -31.05
N VAL A 41 -12.17 3.20 -30.20
CA VAL A 41 -11.57 2.93 -28.89
C VAL A 41 -12.42 3.54 -27.81
N VAL A 42 -12.79 2.75 -26.80
CA VAL A 42 -13.55 3.18 -25.63
C VAL A 42 -12.64 3.10 -24.41
N GLN A 43 -12.48 4.23 -23.72
CA GLN A 43 -11.66 4.31 -22.50
C GLN A 43 -12.49 4.85 -21.33
N PRO A 44 -12.32 4.30 -20.11
CA PRO A 44 -12.88 4.88 -18.91
C PRO A 44 -12.14 6.18 -18.55
N LEU A 45 -12.86 7.12 -17.96
CA LEU A 45 -12.32 8.38 -17.46
C LEU A 45 -12.97 8.74 -16.12
N GLY A 46 -12.20 8.77 -15.04
CA GLY A 46 -12.60 9.29 -13.74
C GLY A 46 -12.00 10.67 -13.51
N LEU A 47 -12.85 11.65 -13.23
CA LEU A 47 -12.41 13.02 -12.93
C LEU A 47 -12.32 13.21 -11.43
N ARG A 48 -11.14 13.54 -10.94
CA ARG A 48 -10.87 13.74 -9.50
C ARG A 48 -9.70 14.72 -9.31
N LYS A 49 -9.57 15.21 -8.07
CA LYS A 49 -8.40 15.96 -7.60
C LYS A 49 -7.91 15.34 -6.31
N TYR A 50 -6.63 14.99 -6.27
CA TYR A 50 -5.92 14.57 -5.06
C TYR A 50 -5.10 15.72 -4.48
N GLU A 51 -5.14 15.87 -3.16
CA GLU A 51 -4.30 16.81 -2.44
C GLU A 51 -3.71 16.14 -1.20
N VAL A 52 -2.41 16.28 -1.03
CA VAL A 52 -1.67 15.75 0.13
C VAL A 52 -1.07 16.94 0.86
N VAL A 53 -1.56 17.18 2.09
CA VAL A 53 -1.19 18.36 2.88
C VAL A 53 -0.50 17.94 4.15
N ALA A 54 0.74 18.40 4.34
CA ALA A 54 1.52 18.12 5.53
C ALA A 54 0.74 18.50 6.82
N GLY A 55 0.72 17.60 7.79
CA GLY A 55 0.03 17.80 9.07
C GLY A 55 -1.51 17.82 9.00
N LYS A 56 -2.12 17.71 7.80
CA LYS A 56 -3.58 17.76 7.64
C LYS A 56 -4.16 16.49 7.02
N GLY A 57 -3.33 15.69 6.33
CA GLY A 57 -3.76 14.44 5.73
C GLY A 57 -3.99 14.51 4.22
N PHE A 58 -4.82 13.58 3.74
CA PHE A 58 -5.15 13.40 2.34
C PHE A 58 -6.55 13.92 2.02
N PHE A 59 -6.72 14.55 0.86
CA PHE A 59 -7.99 15.11 0.41
C PHE A 59 -8.32 14.58 -1.00
N LEU A 60 -9.57 14.18 -1.18
CA LEU A 60 -10.15 13.83 -2.46
C LEU A 60 -11.25 14.86 -2.82
N ASN A 61 -11.08 15.54 -3.94
CA ASN A 61 -12.02 16.57 -4.41
C ASN A 61 -12.30 17.67 -3.35
N GLY A 62 -11.26 18.06 -2.60
CA GLY A 62 -11.34 19.08 -1.56
C GLY A 62 -11.93 18.63 -0.22
N LYS A 63 -12.33 17.37 -0.07
CA LYS A 63 -12.79 16.77 1.18
C LYS A 63 -11.73 15.86 1.77
N GLN A 64 -11.54 15.94 3.08
CA GLN A 64 -10.64 15.00 3.77
C GLN A 64 -11.13 13.56 3.54
N TYR A 65 -10.20 12.68 3.18
CA TYR A 65 -10.50 11.29 2.84
C TYR A 65 -9.58 10.37 3.64
N PRO A 66 -10.13 9.34 4.34
CA PRO A 66 -9.33 8.44 5.14
C PRO A 66 -8.48 7.53 4.25
N MET A 67 -7.20 7.38 4.57
CA MET A 67 -6.25 6.53 3.86
C MET A 67 -5.91 5.28 4.68
N TYR A 68 -6.88 4.37 4.77
CA TYR A 68 -6.76 3.06 5.43
C TYR A 68 -6.13 2.07 4.47
N GLY A 69 -4.82 1.87 4.59
CA GLY A 69 -4.04 1.19 3.56
C GLY A 69 -3.62 -0.23 3.93
N VAL A 70 -3.67 -1.09 2.95
CA VAL A 70 -3.06 -2.42 2.98
C VAL A 70 -2.05 -2.54 1.85
N THR A 71 -1.08 -3.43 2.01
CA THR A 71 -0.13 -3.78 0.95
C THR A 71 -0.45 -5.16 0.39
N ARG A 72 -0.23 -5.35 -0.92
CA ARG A 72 -0.45 -6.62 -1.61
C ARG A 72 0.72 -6.99 -2.50
N HIS A 73 1.19 -8.25 -2.36
CA HIS A 73 2.00 -8.94 -3.37
C HIS A 73 1.12 -9.72 -4.35
N GLN A 74 1.55 -9.83 -5.61
CA GLN A 74 0.87 -10.63 -6.64
C GLN A 74 1.39 -12.07 -6.60
N ASP A 75 1.00 -12.80 -5.57
CA ASP A 75 1.28 -14.22 -5.44
C ASP A 75 0.17 -14.96 -4.67
N TRP A 76 0.14 -16.28 -4.81
CA TRP A 76 -0.86 -17.14 -4.18
C TRP A 76 -0.29 -18.54 -3.96
N TRP A 77 -0.65 -19.17 -2.86
CA TRP A 77 -0.24 -20.54 -2.58
C TRP A 77 -0.64 -21.50 -3.73
N GLY A 78 0.34 -22.24 -4.25
CA GLY A 78 0.14 -23.21 -5.34
C GLY A 78 0.09 -22.62 -6.75
N LEU A 79 -0.01 -21.29 -6.89
CA LEU A 79 -0.06 -20.61 -8.19
C LEU A 79 1.17 -19.72 -8.46
N GLY A 80 1.90 -19.34 -7.39
CA GLY A 80 2.93 -18.30 -7.49
C GLY A 80 2.31 -17.00 -8.00
N SER A 81 2.95 -16.35 -8.97
CA SER A 81 2.46 -15.11 -9.59
C SER A 81 1.57 -15.34 -10.82
N ALA A 82 1.31 -16.60 -11.22
CA ALA A 82 0.47 -16.95 -12.37
C ALA A 82 -1.04 -16.90 -12.00
N LEU A 83 -1.51 -15.74 -11.60
CA LEU A 83 -2.88 -15.50 -11.17
C LEU A 83 -3.80 -15.18 -12.35
N THR A 84 -5.05 -15.58 -12.24
CA THR A 84 -6.14 -15.15 -13.12
C THR A 84 -6.92 -14.00 -12.52
N ASN A 85 -7.83 -13.42 -13.29
CA ASN A 85 -8.73 -12.36 -12.78
C ASN A 85 -9.53 -12.81 -11.55
N LYS A 86 -9.83 -14.10 -11.41
CA LYS A 86 -10.57 -14.65 -10.28
C LYS A 86 -9.81 -14.48 -8.96
N GLU A 87 -8.52 -14.78 -8.93
CA GLU A 87 -7.68 -14.60 -7.74
C GLU A 87 -7.50 -13.12 -7.43
N HIS A 88 -7.36 -12.30 -8.46
CA HIS A 88 -7.28 -10.85 -8.30
C HIS A 88 -8.55 -10.25 -7.70
N ASP A 89 -9.72 -10.63 -8.23
CA ASP A 89 -11.02 -10.18 -7.71
C ASP A 89 -11.24 -10.64 -6.28
N PHE A 90 -10.88 -11.88 -5.94
CA PHE A 90 -10.96 -12.37 -4.57
C PHE A 90 -10.12 -11.55 -3.59
N ASP A 91 -8.86 -11.24 -3.95
CA ASP A 91 -7.99 -10.42 -3.12
C ASP A 91 -8.58 -9.01 -2.91
N LEU A 92 -9.12 -8.40 -3.96
CA LEU A 92 -9.80 -7.09 -3.86
C LEU A 92 -11.07 -7.15 -2.99
N GLU A 93 -11.86 -8.22 -3.08
CA GLU A 93 -13.02 -8.43 -2.22
C GLU A 93 -12.63 -8.46 -0.74
N GLN A 94 -11.51 -9.14 -0.38
CA GLN A 94 -11.03 -9.16 0.99
C GLN A 94 -10.51 -7.79 1.45
N ILE A 95 -9.85 -7.05 0.56
CA ILE A 95 -9.37 -5.68 0.83
C ILE A 95 -10.57 -4.72 1.03
N MET A 96 -11.62 -4.90 0.25
CA MET A 96 -12.86 -4.12 0.40
C MET A 96 -13.63 -4.51 1.68
N ASP A 97 -13.67 -5.80 2.01
CA ASP A 97 -14.36 -6.32 3.19
C ASP A 97 -13.76 -5.80 4.51
N ILE A 98 -12.44 -5.68 4.59
CA ILE A 98 -11.77 -5.12 5.78
C ILE A 98 -12.03 -3.62 5.97
N GLY A 99 -12.56 -2.94 4.96
CA GLY A 99 -12.82 -1.50 4.99
C GLY A 99 -11.66 -0.63 4.49
N ALA A 100 -10.63 -1.21 3.87
CA ALA A 100 -9.53 -0.44 3.29
C ALA A 100 -10.02 0.55 2.23
N THR A 101 -9.38 1.71 2.17
CA THR A 101 -9.67 2.77 1.19
C THR A 101 -8.56 2.94 0.17
N THR A 102 -7.41 2.36 0.47
CA THR A 102 -6.23 2.41 -0.40
C THR A 102 -5.44 1.11 -0.35
N VAL A 103 -4.76 0.79 -1.44
CA VAL A 103 -3.87 -0.38 -1.56
C VAL A 103 -2.54 0.01 -2.20
N ARG A 104 -1.46 -0.49 -1.62
CA ARG A 104 -0.12 -0.43 -2.22
C ARG A 104 0.15 -1.74 -2.96
N PHE A 105 0.39 -1.66 -4.24
CA PHE A 105 0.81 -2.79 -5.06
C PHE A 105 2.34 -2.92 -5.03
N ALA A 106 2.84 -3.65 -4.02
CA ALA A 106 4.27 -3.83 -3.80
C ALA A 106 4.81 -5.05 -4.55
N HIS A 107 6.03 -5.02 -5.00
CA HIS A 107 6.94 -3.87 -5.19
C HIS A 107 7.18 -3.70 -6.69
N TYR A 108 6.16 -3.87 -7.51
CA TYR A 108 6.22 -3.94 -8.97
C TYR A 108 4.84 -3.68 -9.58
N GLN A 109 4.83 -3.38 -10.87
CA GLN A 109 3.59 -3.30 -11.63
C GLN A 109 2.84 -4.64 -11.57
N GLN A 110 1.58 -4.60 -11.18
CA GLN A 110 0.71 -5.78 -11.10
C GLN A 110 -0.21 -5.86 -12.32
N SER A 111 -1.13 -6.82 -12.34
CA SER A 111 -2.06 -7.03 -13.46
C SER A 111 -2.90 -5.78 -13.75
N ASP A 112 -3.06 -5.43 -15.03
CA ASP A 112 -3.92 -4.32 -15.50
C ASP A 112 -5.38 -4.46 -15.03
N HIS A 113 -5.86 -5.69 -14.91
CA HIS A 113 -7.17 -6.00 -14.36
C HIS A 113 -7.37 -5.40 -12.95
N LEU A 114 -6.34 -5.44 -12.09
CA LEU A 114 -6.41 -4.87 -10.74
C LEU A 114 -6.62 -3.35 -10.76
N TYR A 115 -5.91 -2.64 -11.63
CA TYR A 115 -6.06 -1.18 -11.76
C TYR A 115 -7.47 -0.83 -12.21
N SER A 116 -7.96 -1.51 -13.25
CA SER A 116 -9.32 -1.31 -13.77
C SER A 116 -10.40 -1.65 -12.74
N ARG A 117 -10.20 -2.71 -11.93
CA ARG A 117 -11.12 -3.06 -10.85
C ARG A 117 -11.11 -2.03 -9.72
N CYS A 118 -9.94 -1.52 -9.35
CA CYS A 118 -9.84 -0.47 -8.34
C CYS A 118 -10.55 0.83 -8.78
N ASP A 119 -10.49 1.19 -10.06
CA ASP A 119 -11.24 2.32 -10.60
C ASP A 119 -12.76 2.16 -10.36
N THR A 120 -13.30 0.96 -10.61
CA THR A 120 -14.72 0.67 -10.44
C THR A 120 -15.14 0.48 -8.98
N LEU A 121 -14.24 0.03 -8.11
CA LEU A 121 -14.46 -0.16 -6.68
C LEU A 121 -14.22 1.11 -5.85
N GLY A 122 -13.60 2.13 -6.45
CA GLY A 122 -13.23 3.35 -5.75
C GLY A 122 -12.04 3.20 -4.80
N LEU A 123 -11.22 2.17 -4.98
CA LEU A 123 -10.04 1.91 -4.16
C LEU A 123 -8.83 2.67 -4.68
N ILE A 124 -8.25 3.53 -3.85
CA ILE A 124 -7.09 4.36 -4.24
C ILE A 124 -5.84 3.49 -4.31
N ILE A 125 -4.99 3.70 -5.32
CA ILE A 125 -3.81 2.89 -5.61
C ILE A 125 -2.52 3.67 -5.43
N TRP A 126 -1.54 3.02 -4.82
CA TRP A 126 -0.12 3.31 -4.95
C TRP A 126 0.52 2.25 -5.85
N ALA A 127 1.06 2.67 -7.00
CA ALA A 127 1.79 1.85 -7.95
C ALA A 127 3.29 2.19 -7.91
N GLU A 128 4.16 1.18 -8.02
CA GLU A 128 5.61 1.37 -7.91
C GLU A 128 6.41 0.47 -8.86
N ILE A 129 7.65 0.87 -9.15
CA ILE A 129 8.63 0.07 -9.89
C ILE A 129 9.43 -0.82 -8.93
N PRO A 130 9.99 -1.96 -9.41
CA PRO A 130 10.75 -2.90 -8.58
C PRO A 130 12.19 -2.44 -8.27
N PHE A 131 12.35 -1.17 -7.87
CA PHE A 131 13.62 -0.65 -7.41
C PHE A 131 13.70 -0.76 -5.88
N VAL A 132 14.22 -1.90 -5.40
CA VAL A 132 14.12 -2.33 -4.01
C VAL A 132 15.48 -2.76 -3.47
N ASN A 133 15.82 -2.31 -2.25
CA ASN A 133 16.94 -2.71 -1.41
C ASN A 133 18.32 -2.41 -1.99
N ARG A 134 18.78 -3.17 -2.97
CA ARG A 134 20.16 -3.15 -3.46
C ARG A 134 20.31 -2.28 -4.69
N VAL A 135 21.49 -1.68 -4.80
CA VAL A 135 21.92 -0.86 -5.96
C VAL A 135 23.19 -1.47 -6.52
N SER A 136 23.17 -1.81 -7.80
CA SER A 136 24.34 -2.36 -8.52
C SER A 136 25.16 -1.28 -9.23
N GLY A 137 24.57 -0.11 -9.46
CA GLY A 137 25.13 0.98 -10.26
C GLY A 137 24.81 0.88 -11.76
N GLN A 138 23.91 -0.03 -12.15
CA GLN A 138 23.53 -0.28 -13.56
C GLN A 138 22.02 -0.13 -13.79
N GLU A 139 21.27 0.37 -12.81
CA GLU A 139 19.80 0.42 -12.85
C GLU A 139 19.25 1.56 -13.71
N TRP A 140 20.07 2.55 -14.08
CA TRP A 140 19.63 3.83 -14.61
C TRP A 140 18.61 3.70 -15.76
N ASP A 141 19.00 3.07 -16.84
CA ASP A 141 18.16 2.96 -18.04
C ASP A 141 16.92 2.11 -17.79
N ASN A 142 17.10 0.98 -17.09
CA ASN A 142 16.00 0.06 -16.79
C ASN A 142 14.97 0.70 -15.84
N ALA A 143 15.40 1.41 -14.81
CA ALA A 143 14.49 2.09 -13.88
C ALA A 143 13.66 3.18 -14.60
N HIS A 144 14.30 3.97 -15.47
CA HIS A 144 13.60 4.97 -16.27
C HIS A 144 12.62 4.34 -17.27
N GLN A 145 13.02 3.25 -17.94
CA GLN A 145 12.15 2.54 -18.86
C GLN A 145 10.92 2.00 -18.13
N GLN A 146 11.10 1.28 -17.03
CA GLN A 146 10.00 0.69 -16.26
C GLN A 146 9.05 1.77 -15.71
N MET A 147 9.58 2.88 -15.19
CA MET A 147 8.74 3.96 -14.70
C MET A 147 7.92 4.60 -15.82
N ARG A 148 8.54 4.85 -16.97
CA ARG A 148 7.83 5.39 -18.15
C ARG A 148 6.74 4.45 -18.64
N GLU A 149 7.02 3.16 -18.70
CA GLU A 149 6.05 2.13 -19.11
C GLU A 149 4.89 2.06 -18.11
N LEU A 150 5.18 2.02 -16.80
CA LEU A 150 4.16 2.00 -15.75
C LEU A 150 3.23 3.21 -15.87
N ILE A 151 3.78 4.43 -16.00
CA ILE A 151 2.99 5.65 -16.12
C ILE A 151 2.13 5.62 -17.39
N ARG A 152 2.73 5.35 -18.55
CA ARG A 152 2.02 5.41 -19.84
C ARG A 152 0.95 4.35 -19.99
N GLN A 153 1.17 3.15 -19.46
CA GLN A 153 0.17 2.09 -19.45
C GLN A 153 -0.98 2.39 -18.48
N SER A 154 -0.68 3.03 -17.37
CA SER A 154 -1.65 3.22 -16.27
C SER A 154 -2.15 4.65 -16.11
N PHE A 155 -1.84 5.55 -17.06
CA PHE A 155 -2.16 6.99 -16.96
C PHE A 155 -3.64 7.28 -16.77
N ASN A 156 -4.53 6.54 -17.45
CA ASN A 156 -5.97 6.76 -17.41
C ASN A 156 -6.68 6.24 -16.16
N HIS A 157 -5.99 5.51 -15.27
CA HIS A 157 -6.60 5.02 -14.03
C HIS A 157 -6.79 6.14 -13.00
N PRO A 158 -8.03 6.56 -12.71
CA PRO A 158 -8.29 7.61 -11.72
C PRO A 158 -7.90 7.20 -10.32
N SER A 159 -7.91 5.90 -10.01
CA SER A 159 -7.57 5.35 -8.71
C SER A 159 -6.11 5.57 -8.31
N ILE A 160 -5.18 5.68 -9.26
CA ILE A 160 -3.76 5.90 -8.94
C ILE A 160 -3.55 7.35 -8.50
N TYR A 161 -2.97 7.55 -7.29
CA TYR A 161 -2.63 8.87 -6.79
C TYR A 161 -1.13 9.14 -6.69
N VAL A 162 -0.31 8.07 -6.64
CA VAL A 162 1.13 8.18 -6.38
C VAL A 162 1.92 7.11 -7.12
N TRP A 163 3.10 7.51 -7.61
CA TRP A 163 4.11 6.66 -8.22
C TRP A 163 5.25 6.42 -7.24
N GLY A 164 5.52 5.16 -6.88
CA GLY A 164 6.64 4.77 -6.03
C GLY A 164 7.95 4.71 -6.82
N ILE A 165 8.93 5.51 -6.41
CA ILE A 165 10.20 5.63 -7.14
C ILE A 165 11.25 4.64 -6.64
N HIS A 166 11.22 4.24 -5.38
CA HIS A 166 12.04 3.18 -4.79
C HIS A 166 11.49 2.70 -3.45
N ASN A 167 11.97 1.54 -3.00
CA ASN A 167 11.72 1.01 -1.67
C ASN A 167 13.02 0.57 -0.99
N GLU A 168 13.27 1.08 0.23
CA GLU A 168 14.33 0.59 1.12
C GLU A 168 15.73 0.48 0.47
N VAL A 169 16.17 1.52 -0.20
CA VAL A 169 17.52 1.54 -0.76
C VAL A 169 18.54 1.72 0.36
N TYR A 170 19.22 0.63 0.75
CA TYR A 170 20.07 0.56 1.94
C TYR A 170 21.44 1.21 1.82
N HIS A 171 21.92 1.46 0.62
CA HIS A 171 23.22 2.08 0.38
C HIS A 171 23.07 3.42 -0.33
N PRO A 172 22.53 4.44 0.37
CA PRO A 172 22.34 5.74 -0.22
C PRO A 172 23.70 6.44 -0.44
N HIS A 173 24.03 6.68 -1.68
CA HIS A 173 25.22 7.41 -2.11
C HIS A 173 24.89 8.33 -3.30
N GLY A 174 25.87 9.06 -3.81
CA GLY A 174 25.68 10.06 -4.86
C GLY A 174 24.97 9.53 -6.11
N TYR A 175 25.35 8.35 -6.60
CA TYR A 175 24.68 7.70 -7.73
C TYR A 175 23.19 7.45 -7.45
N THR A 176 22.85 6.86 -6.30
CA THR A 176 21.48 6.55 -5.92
C THR A 176 20.64 7.83 -5.74
N ALA A 177 21.23 8.87 -5.13
CA ALA A 177 20.58 10.17 -5.00
C ALA A 177 20.28 10.79 -6.37
N SER A 178 21.23 10.74 -7.31
CA SER A 178 21.02 11.24 -8.67
C SER A 178 19.99 10.41 -9.43
N LEU A 179 20.02 9.09 -9.30
CA LEU A 179 19.06 8.18 -9.94
C LEU A 179 17.63 8.43 -9.44
N THR A 180 17.43 8.47 -8.12
CA THR A 180 16.10 8.69 -7.54
C THR A 180 15.55 10.08 -7.87
N GLN A 181 16.39 11.12 -7.92
CA GLN A 181 15.99 12.44 -8.38
C GLN A 181 15.55 12.39 -9.86
N SER A 182 16.32 11.75 -10.73
CA SER A 182 15.97 11.70 -12.15
C SER A 182 14.71 10.86 -12.44
N ILE A 183 14.41 9.83 -11.62
CA ILE A 183 13.14 9.09 -11.71
C ILE A 183 11.98 10.00 -11.28
N HIS A 184 12.14 10.79 -10.22
CA HIS A 184 11.16 11.79 -9.82
C HIS A 184 10.89 12.79 -10.95
N ASP A 185 11.95 13.35 -11.54
CA ASP A 185 11.84 14.34 -12.63
C ASP A 185 11.12 13.72 -13.85
N LEU A 186 11.43 12.45 -14.18
CA LEU A 186 10.72 11.70 -15.22
C LEU A 186 9.22 11.55 -14.90
N CYS A 187 8.89 11.21 -13.66
CA CYS A 187 7.48 11.12 -13.25
C CYS A 187 6.75 12.44 -13.45
N LYS A 188 7.37 13.56 -13.06
CA LYS A 188 6.78 14.90 -13.22
C LYS A 188 6.71 15.35 -14.68
N GLN A 189 7.59 14.83 -15.53
CA GLN A 189 7.55 15.08 -16.99
C GLN A 189 6.42 14.28 -17.66
N GLU A 190 6.25 13.00 -17.31
CA GLU A 190 5.23 12.13 -17.91
C GLU A 190 3.83 12.36 -17.30
N ASP A 191 3.77 12.69 -16.00
CA ASP A 191 2.55 12.91 -15.23
C ASP A 191 2.74 14.01 -14.17
N PRO A 192 2.54 15.28 -14.49
CA PRO A 192 2.76 16.38 -13.57
C PRO A 192 1.77 16.43 -12.40
N ASP A 193 0.61 15.81 -12.52
CA ASP A 193 -0.49 15.95 -11.57
C ASP A 193 -0.41 14.97 -10.39
N ARG A 194 0.09 13.74 -10.62
CA ARG A 194 0.23 12.75 -9.56
C ARG A 194 1.51 12.97 -8.75
N TYR A 195 1.45 12.50 -7.50
CA TYR A 195 2.59 12.56 -6.58
C TYR A 195 3.59 11.45 -6.86
N THR A 196 4.79 11.63 -6.34
CA THR A 196 5.81 10.58 -6.21
C THR A 196 6.05 10.26 -4.74
N VAL A 197 6.48 9.05 -4.42
CA VAL A 197 6.86 8.64 -3.07
C VAL A 197 8.17 7.87 -3.07
N SER A 198 9.05 8.23 -2.13
CA SER A 198 10.26 7.50 -1.77
C SER A 198 10.04 6.76 -0.46
N VAL A 199 10.53 5.52 -0.34
CA VAL A 199 10.34 4.71 0.87
C VAL A 199 11.66 4.43 1.55
N ASN A 200 11.75 4.87 2.81
CA ASN A 200 12.90 4.68 3.67
C ASN A 200 12.64 3.57 4.70
N GLY A 201 13.52 2.57 4.76
CA GLY A 201 13.50 1.56 5.82
C GLY A 201 14.17 2.06 7.11
N TYR A 202 15.48 2.33 7.05
CA TYR A 202 16.31 2.59 8.24
C TYR A 202 17.22 3.80 8.12
N GLY A 203 17.20 4.51 7.01
CA GLY A 203 18.08 5.63 6.74
C GLY A 203 17.68 6.92 7.47
N HIS A 204 18.51 7.94 7.34
CA HIS A 204 18.19 9.26 7.84
C HIS A 204 17.09 9.92 7.01
N VAL A 205 16.10 10.49 7.68
CA VAL A 205 14.98 11.19 7.02
C VAL A 205 15.45 12.20 5.99
N ASN A 206 16.48 12.99 6.33
CA ASN A 206 17.00 14.07 5.49
C ASN A 206 17.96 13.63 4.38
N HIS A 207 18.19 12.33 4.20
CA HIS A 207 19.06 11.89 3.11
C HIS A 207 18.41 12.19 1.74
N PRO A 208 19.15 12.72 0.73
CA PRO A 208 18.59 13.06 -0.58
C PRO A 208 17.76 11.95 -1.22
N VAL A 209 18.21 10.69 -1.12
CA VAL A 209 17.45 9.52 -1.64
C VAL A 209 16.02 9.46 -1.08
N ASN A 210 15.82 9.87 0.18
CA ASN A 210 14.53 9.86 0.84
C ASN A 210 13.74 11.16 0.64
N GLN A 211 14.39 12.23 0.18
CA GLN A 211 13.77 13.54 -0.03
C GLN A 211 13.44 13.83 -1.50
N ASN A 212 13.91 12.99 -2.42
CA ASN A 212 13.75 13.18 -3.86
C ASN A 212 12.33 12.89 -4.40
N ALA A 213 11.33 12.90 -3.54
CA ALA A 213 9.93 12.67 -3.91
C ALA A 213 9.00 13.69 -3.24
N ASP A 214 7.79 13.82 -3.76
CA ASP A 214 6.77 14.69 -3.18
C ASP A 214 6.33 14.24 -1.77
N ILE A 215 6.38 12.93 -1.51
CA ILE A 215 5.94 12.28 -0.28
C ILE A 215 7.06 11.38 0.25
N GLN A 216 7.26 11.40 1.57
CA GLN A 216 8.22 10.55 2.26
C GLN A 216 7.51 9.38 2.92
N GLY A 217 7.87 8.16 2.52
CA GLY A 217 7.41 6.92 3.12
C GLY A 217 8.41 6.38 4.13
N MET A 218 7.92 5.87 5.25
CA MET A 218 8.73 5.24 6.29
C MET A 218 8.22 3.84 6.60
N ASN A 219 9.08 2.84 6.42
CA ASN A 219 8.83 1.47 6.89
C ASN A 219 9.31 1.37 8.33
N ARG A 220 8.39 1.14 9.29
CA ARG A 220 8.73 1.08 10.72
C ARG A 220 8.04 -0.09 11.39
N TYR A 221 8.83 -0.94 12.00
CA TYR A 221 8.37 -2.19 12.58
C TYR A 221 8.66 -2.25 14.09
N PHE A 222 8.09 -1.29 14.82
CA PHE A 222 8.24 -1.23 16.29
C PHE A 222 7.72 -2.49 16.96
N GLY A 223 8.53 -3.05 17.86
CA GLY A 223 8.24 -4.31 18.54
C GLY A 223 8.59 -5.56 17.73
N TRP A 224 8.90 -5.42 16.42
CA TRP A 224 9.27 -6.53 15.53
C TRP A 224 10.74 -6.47 15.11
N TYR A 225 11.14 -5.55 14.24
CA TYR A 225 12.54 -5.38 13.85
C TYR A 225 13.28 -4.40 14.74
N GLU A 226 12.57 -3.54 15.46
CA GLU A 226 13.13 -2.47 16.25
C GLU A 226 12.34 -2.24 17.54
N ARG A 227 13.07 -1.92 18.62
CA ARG A 227 12.53 -1.39 19.87
C ARG A 227 11.28 -2.14 20.42
N LYS A 228 10.31 -1.38 20.98
CA LYS A 228 9.04 -1.88 21.54
C LYS A 228 7.85 -1.38 20.73
N ILE A 229 6.72 -2.08 20.83
CA ILE A 229 5.46 -1.70 20.16
C ILE A 229 5.09 -0.25 20.47
N GLN A 230 5.27 0.17 21.73
CA GLN A 230 4.87 1.50 22.22
C GLN A 230 5.74 2.63 21.66
N ASP A 231 6.91 2.36 21.16
CA ASP A 231 7.84 3.38 20.66
C ASP A 231 7.39 4.03 19.36
N ILE A 232 6.35 3.51 18.71
CA ILE A 232 5.72 4.17 17.55
C ILE A 232 5.17 5.56 17.92
N LYS A 233 4.55 5.73 19.08
CA LYS A 233 3.96 7.00 19.50
C LYS A 233 5.02 8.10 19.64
N PRO A 234 6.05 7.97 20.51
CA PRO A 234 7.09 8.98 20.63
C PRO A 234 7.86 9.19 19.30
N TRP A 235 7.94 8.19 18.43
CA TRP A 235 8.52 8.36 17.11
C TRP A 235 7.68 9.28 16.23
N ILE A 236 6.35 9.09 16.16
CA ILE A 236 5.46 9.97 15.39
C ILE A 236 5.52 11.41 15.93
N GLU A 237 5.42 11.57 17.24
CA GLU A 237 5.47 12.89 17.90
C GLU A 237 6.79 13.62 17.62
N LYS A 238 7.91 12.89 17.66
CA LYS A 238 9.22 13.42 17.29
C LYS A 238 9.28 13.83 15.81
N MET A 239 8.78 13.00 14.90
CA MET A 239 8.75 13.30 13.46
C MET A 239 7.91 14.54 13.18
N GLU A 240 6.75 14.68 13.80
CA GLU A 240 5.90 15.85 13.66
C GLU A 240 6.57 17.12 14.20
N GLN A 241 7.29 17.01 15.31
CA GLN A 241 8.03 18.14 15.90
C GLN A 241 9.23 18.59 15.06
N GLU A 242 10.04 17.61 14.58
CA GLU A 242 11.29 17.91 13.85
C GLU A 242 11.06 18.21 12.37
N TYR A 243 9.99 17.64 11.76
CA TYR A 243 9.70 17.73 10.32
C TYR A 243 8.22 18.06 10.03
N PRO A 244 7.65 19.12 10.60
CA PRO A 244 6.21 19.44 10.46
C PRO A 244 5.79 19.73 9.03
N TRP A 245 6.72 20.05 8.13
CA TRP A 245 6.46 20.34 6.72
C TRP A 245 6.43 19.09 5.83
N GLN A 246 6.86 17.93 6.33
CA GLN A 246 6.91 16.72 5.54
C GLN A 246 5.52 16.14 5.30
N ARG A 247 5.34 15.59 4.10
CA ARG A 247 4.22 14.74 3.75
C ARG A 247 4.61 13.31 4.09
N LEU A 248 4.40 12.92 5.34
CA LEU A 248 4.87 11.64 5.86
C LEU A 248 3.80 10.55 5.78
N MET A 249 4.18 9.39 5.27
CA MET A 249 3.39 8.16 5.33
C MET A 249 4.10 7.07 6.10
N LEU A 250 3.36 6.28 6.88
CA LEU A 250 3.84 5.02 7.43
C LEU A 250 3.56 3.91 6.41
N THR A 251 4.59 3.52 5.66
CA THR A 251 4.43 2.74 4.44
C THR A 251 4.53 1.23 4.62
N GLU A 252 5.06 0.79 5.76
CA GLU A 252 4.99 -0.59 6.21
C GLU A 252 5.06 -0.63 7.74
N TYR A 253 4.21 -1.47 8.36
CA TYR A 253 4.23 -1.80 9.79
C TYR A 253 3.53 -3.13 10.05
N GLY A 254 3.79 -3.76 11.19
CA GLY A 254 3.17 -5.01 11.59
C GLY A 254 4.16 -6.04 12.15
N ALA A 255 3.70 -7.26 12.36
CA ALA A 255 4.46 -8.39 12.86
C ALA A 255 4.03 -9.69 12.18
N ASP A 256 4.92 -10.69 12.10
CA ASP A 256 4.55 -12.03 11.61
C ASP A 256 3.67 -12.77 12.63
N ALA A 257 2.85 -13.70 12.13
CA ALA A 257 2.04 -14.62 12.94
C ALA A 257 1.95 -16.01 12.30
N ASN A 258 2.45 -17.00 13.01
CA ASN A 258 2.17 -18.40 12.74
C ASN A 258 0.95 -18.83 13.57
N LEU A 259 -0.08 -19.34 12.91
CA LEU A 259 -1.36 -19.71 13.56
C LEU A 259 -1.25 -20.88 14.55
N GLU A 260 -0.21 -21.67 14.44
CA GLU A 260 0.08 -22.79 15.35
C GLU A 260 0.77 -22.33 16.63
N HIS A 261 1.27 -21.08 16.65
CA HIS A 261 1.97 -20.52 17.79
C HIS A 261 1.02 -19.67 18.63
N GLN A 262 0.80 -20.10 19.86
CA GLN A 262 -0.09 -19.41 20.81
C GLN A 262 0.65 -19.15 22.14
N THR A 263 0.37 -18.01 22.76
CA THR A 263 0.87 -17.68 24.11
C THR A 263 -0.01 -16.64 24.78
N GLU A 264 -0.13 -16.73 26.09
CA GLU A 264 -0.72 -15.67 26.93
C GLU A 264 0.33 -14.64 27.38
N TYR A 265 1.60 -14.98 27.29
CA TYR A 265 2.71 -14.13 27.72
C TYR A 265 3.20 -13.30 26.53
N LEU A 266 2.76 -12.04 26.49
CA LEU A 266 3.12 -11.09 25.44
C LEU A 266 4.06 -10.03 26.01
N GLY A 267 5.32 -10.06 25.56
CA GLY A 267 6.22 -8.91 25.70
C GLY A 267 5.80 -7.71 24.86
N ASP A 268 6.59 -6.67 24.92
CA ASP A 268 6.42 -5.45 24.09
C ASP A 268 7.30 -5.45 22.84
N ALA A 269 8.14 -6.46 22.70
CA ALA A 269 8.95 -6.75 21.53
C ALA A 269 9.11 -8.26 21.38
N LEU A 270 9.25 -8.70 20.14
CA LEU A 270 9.54 -10.08 19.81
C LEU A 270 10.83 -10.14 18.98
N ASN A 271 11.69 -11.10 19.28
CA ASN A 271 12.87 -11.32 18.45
C ASN A 271 12.46 -11.97 17.12
N TRP A 272 12.55 -11.20 16.04
CA TRP A 272 12.18 -11.64 14.68
C TRP A 272 13.04 -12.82 14.15
N THR A 273 14.15 -13.15 14.81
CA THR A 273 14.94 -14.35 14.51
C THR A 273 14.48 -15.59 15.29
N SER A 274 13.51 -15.42 16.20
CA SER A 274 12.91 -16.53 16.94
C SER A 274 12.18 -17.49 16.00
N PRO A 275 12.15 -18.78 16.29
CA PRO A 275 11.27 -19.71 15.58
C PRO A 275 9.79 -19.57 15.99
N PHE A 276 9.47 -18.79 17.03
CA PHE A 276 8.15 -18.71 17.64
C PHE A 276 7.50 -17.33 17.36
N TYR A 277 6.42 -17.33 16.57
CA TYR A 277 5.68 -16.14 16.15
C TYR A 277 4.19 -16.26 16.54
N PRO A 278 3.81 -15.97 17.78
CA PRO A 278 2.42 -16.14 18.21
C PRO A 278 1.49 -15.13 17.55
N GLU A 279 0.32 -15.59 17.09
CA GLU A 279 -0.72 -14.74 16.49
C GLU A 279 -1.17 -13.61 17.43
N THR A 280 -1.23 -13.90 18.73
CA THR A 280 -1.59 -12.91 19.76
C THR A 280 -0.63 -11.74 19.79
N PHE A 281 0.66 -11.92 19.45
CA PHE A 281 1.62 -10.83 19.37
C PHE A 281 1.35 -9.93 18.14
N GLN A 282 1.03 -10.52 16.98
CA GLN A 282 0.61 -9.75 15.81
C GLN A 282 -0.62 -8.90 16.13
N THR A 283 -1.62 -9.50 16.75
CA THR A 283 -2.86 -8.81 17.14
C THR A 283 -2.57 -7.64 18.06
N LYS A 284 -1.83 -7.86 19.17
CA LYS A 284 -1.40 -6.80 20.10
C LYS A 284 -0.66 -5.65 19.38
N THR A 285 0.23 -6.01 18.45
CA THR A 285 1.01 -5.04 17.68
C THR A 285 0.09 -4.14 16.85
N HIS A 286 -0.83 -4.72 16.08
CA HIS A 286 -1.75 -3.97 15.25
C HIS A 286 -2.77 -3.17 16.06
N GLU A 287 -3.29 -3.72 17.15
CA GLU A 287 -4.20 -3.02 18.07
C GLU A 287 -3.58 -1.73 18.59
N TYR A 288 -2.35 -1.81 19.11
CA TYR A 288 -1.67 -0.63 19.64
C TYR A 288 -1.26 0.35 18.53
N GLN A 289 -0.59 -0.13 17.49
CA GLN A 289 -0.03 0.74 16.45
C GLN A 289 -1.14 1.50 15.72
N TRP A 290 -2.21 0.82 15.32
CA TRP A 290 -3.33 1.49 14.67
C TRP A 290 -4.03 2.50 15.60
N SER A 291 -4.21 2.19 16.87
CA SER A 291 -4.83 3.13 17.82
C SER A 291 -4.04 4.43 17.95
N VAL A 292 -2.71 4.36 17.83
CA VAL A 292 -1.83 5.54 17.80
C VAL A 292 -1.92 6.26 16.45
N ILE A 293 -1.79 5.54 15.33
CA ILE A 293 -1.81 6.12 13.98
C ILE A 293 -3.11 6.89 13.74
N ALA A 294 -4.25 6.32 14.12
CA ALA A 294 -5.57 6.93 13.95
C ALA A 294 -5.73 8.28 14.67
N GLN A 295 -4.92 8.56 15.68
CA GLN A 295 -4.95 9.81 16.45
C GLN A 295 -3.96 10.87 15.95
N HIS A 296 -3.12 10.54 14.98
CA HIS A 296 -2.05 11.42 14.49
C HIS A 296 -2.22 11.74 12.98
N PRO A 297 -2.98 12.77 12.62
CA PRO A 297 -3.20 13.16 11.22
C PRO A 297 -1.94 13.63 10.50
N TYR A 298 -0.83 13.80 11.21
CA TYR A 298 0.50 13.99 10.65
C TYR A 298 0.91 12.80 9.75
N ILE A 299 0.49 11.58 10.09
CA ILE A 299 0.61 10.41 9.22
C ILE A 299 -0.50 10.44 8.18
N ILE A 300 -0.18 10.90 6.98
CA ILE A 300 -1.13 11.14 5.88
C ILE A 300 -1.86 9.86 5.46
N ALA A 301 -1.11 8.75 5.40
CA ALA A 301 -1.61 7.42 5.09
C ALA A 301 -0.78 6.37 5.82
N SER A 302 -1.39 5.24 6.13
CA SER A 302 -0.66 4.09 6.64
C SER A 302 -0.98 2.85 5.83
N TYR A 303 0.05 2.03 5.57
CA TYR A 303 -0.08 0.78 4.83
C TYR A 303 0.44 -0.36 5.70
N LEU A 304 -0.45 -1.21 6.16
CA LEU A 304 -0.01 -2.40 6.89
C LEU A 304 0.73 -3.37 5.96
N TRP A 305 1.76 -4.01 6.48
CA TRP A 305 2.49 -5.05 5.80
C TRP A 305 2.18 -6.40 6.43
N ASN A 306 1.38 -7.22 5.81
CA ASN A 306 0.78 -7.24 4.48
C ASN A 306 -0.70 -7.66 4.60
N MET A 307 -1.51 -7.54 3.54
CA MET A 307 -2.87 -8.07 3.55
C MET A 307 -2.89 -9.60 3.60
N PHE A 308 -1.96 -10.24 2.89
CA PHE A 308 -1.84 -11.69 2.78
C PHE A 308 -0.44 -12.15 3.13
N ASP A 309 -0.30 -13.31 3.72
CA ASP A 309 0.99 -14.00 3.77
C ASP A 309 1.46 -14.25 2.34
N PHE A 310 2.77 -14.24 2.09
CA PHE A 310 3.34 -14.36 0.76
C PHE A 310 4.67 -15.12 0.74
N ALA A 311 5.11 -15.53 -0.44
CA ALA A 311 6.34 -16.28 -0.62
C ALA A 311 7.59 -15.42 -0.42
N VAL A 312 8.53 -15.93 0.38
CA VAL A 312 9.90 -15.42 0.49
C VAL A 312 10.85 -16.60 0.44
N PRO A 313 11.33 -17.02 -0.72
CA PRO A 313 12.02 -18.30 -0.93
C PRO A 313 13.21 -18.56 0.01
N THR A 314 13.88 -17.51 0.47
CA THR A 314 15.04 -17.58 1.36
C THR A 314 14.70 -17.53 2.85
N SER A 315 13.43 -17.33 3.21
CA SER A 315 12.99 -17.22 4.60
C SER A 315 12.98 -18.60 5.30
N LYS A 316 13.48 -18.62 6.52
CA LYS A 316 13.43 -19.77 7.46
C LYS A 316 12.97 -19.31 8.84
N ARG A 317 11.96 -18.45 8.90
CA ARG A 317 11.54 -17.78 10.13
C ARG A 317 10.21 -18.35 10.64
N GLY A 318 9.98 -18.29 11.95
CA GLY A 318 8.71 -18.65 12.56
C GLY A 318 8.30 -20.10 12.33
N SER A 319 9.27 -21.01 12.19
CA SER A 319 9.07 -22.46 11.95
C SER A 319 8.34 -22.79 10.63
N VAL A 320 8.32 -21.87 9.68
CA VAL A 320 7.76 -22.08 8.33
C VAL A 320 8.74 -21.59 7.29
N ASP A 321 9.16 -22.48 6.40
CA ASP A 321 10.08 -22.14 5.31
C ASP A 321 9.40 -21.36 4.21
N ALA A 322 10.19 -20.54 3.52
CA ALA A 322 9.82 -19.82 2.30
C ALA A 322 8.58 -18.92 2.43
N ARG A 323 8.30 -18.34 3.61
CA ARG A 323 7.10 -17.52 3.84
C ARG A 323 7.39 -16.27 4.67
N ASN A 324 6.71 -15.18 4.31
CA ASN A 324 6.45 -14.04 5.18
C ASN A 324 5.03 -14.18 5.73
N MET A 325 4.89 -14.11 7.05
CA MET A 325 3.62 -14.36 7.75
C MET A 325 3.03 -13.09 8.37
N LYS A 326 3.39 -11.90 7.85
CA LYS A 326 2.81 -10.62 8.29
C LYS A 326 1.41 -10.36 7.74
N GLY A 327 0.91 -11.24 6.88
CA GLY A 327 -0.44 -11.13 6.35
C GLY A 327 -1.52 -11.12 7.43
N LEU A 328 -2.60 -10.40 7.19
CA LEU A 328 -3.83 -10.51 7.98
C LEU A 328 -4.63 -11.75 7.58
N MET A 329 -4.31 -12.35 6.44
CA MET A 329 -4.82 -13.64 5.97
C MET A 329 -3.67 -14.56 5.60
N THR A 330 -3.91 -15.88 5.71
CA THR A 330 -2.96 -16.91 5.28
C THR A 330 -2.66 -16.86 3.78
N PHE A 331 -1.52 -17.43 3.37
CA PHE A 331 -1.07 -17.43 1.98
C PHE A 331 -2.05 -18.10 1.00
N ASP A 332 -2.80 -19.10 1.46
CA ASP A 332 -3.86 -19.76 0.70
C ASP A 332 -5.22 -19.06 0.77
N ARG A 333 -5.29 -17.89 1.42
CA ARG A 333 -6.49 -17.05 1.65
C ARG A 333 -7.62 -17.72 2.43
N LYS A 334 -7.38 -18.88 3.05
CA LYS A 334 -8.46 -19.62 3.75
C LYS A 334 -8.77 -19.10 5.12
N ILE A 335 -7.78 -18.53 5.81
CA ILE A 335 -7.94 -18.12 7.21
C ILE A 335 -7.66 -16.64 7.36
N LYS A 336 -8.64 -15.91 7.89
CA LYS A 336 -8.51 -14.55 8.40
C LYS A 336 -7.96 -14.63 9.82
N LYS A 337 -6.85 -13.95 10.10
CA LYS A 337 -6.24 -13.88 11.43
C LYS A 337 -7.02 -12.91 12.33
N ASP A 338 -6.78 -12.95 13.63
CA ASP A 338 -7.49 -12.07 14.58
C ASP A 338 -7.32 -10.58 14.25
N SER A 339 -6.13 -10.18 13.82
CA SER A 339 -5.85 -8.80 13.39
C SER A 339 -6.66 -8.33 12.19
N TYR A 340 -7.11 -9.24 11.30
CA TYR A 340 -8.04 -8.91 10.22
C TYR A 340 -9.37 -8.33 10.78
N PHE A 341 -9.94 -9.00 11.77
CA PHE A 341 -11.20 -8.60 12.36
C PHE A 341 -11.07 -7.33 13.20
N TRP A 342 -9.90 -7.09 13.79
CA TRP A 342 -9.59 -5.82 14.43
C TRP A 342 -9.68 -4.65 13.45
N TYR A 343 -9.01 -4.75 12.29
CA TYR A 343 -9.08 -3.71 11.27
C TYR A 343 -10.49 -3.59 10.68
N LYS A 344 -11.19 -4.69 10.42
CA LYS A 344 -12.57 -4.65 9.95
C LYS A 344 -13.48 -3.90 10.93
N ALA A 345 -13.33 -4.11 12.22
CA ALA A 345 -14.08 -3.40 13.24
C ALA A 345 -13.79 -1.88 13.29
N ASN A 346 -12.59 -1.46 12.87
CA ASN A 346 -12.18 -0.06 12.90
C ASN A 346 -12.40 0.67 11.56
N TRP A 347 -12.32 -0.02 10.42
CA TRP A 347 -12.34 0.58 9.10
C TRP A 347 -13.66 0.39 8.35
N SER A 348 -14.33 -0.73 8.57
CA SER A 348 -15.61 -1.01 7.92
C SER A 348 -16.75 -0.23 8.55
N LYS A 349 -17.76 0.11 7.74
CA LYS A 349 -19.04 0.65 8.21
C LYS A 349 -19.99 -0.45 8.68
N GLU A 350 -19.67 -1.72 8.37
CA GLU A 350 -20.47 -2.88 8.77
C GLU A 350 -20.24 -3.23 10.25
N PRO A 351 -21.27 -3.56 11.02
CA PRO A 351 -21.11 -4.02 12.39
C PRO A 351 -20.28 -5.30 12.47
N VAL A 352 -19.33 -5.34 13.39
CA VAL A 352 -18.45 -6.50 13.60
C VAL A 352 -18.63 -7.04 15.01
N LEU A 353 -18.99 -8.33 15.12
CA LEU A 353 -18.93 -9.11 16.36
C LEU A 353 -17.94 -10.25 16.17
N TYR A 354 -16.83 -10.23 16.87
CA TYR A 354 -15.78 -11.22 16.72
C TYR A 354 -15.21 -11.64 18.07
N LEU A 355 -15.08 -12.95 18.28
CA LEU A 355 -14.39 -13.52 19.44
C LEU A 355 -12.95 -13.86 19.04
N THR A 356 -12.01 -13.15 19.64
CA THR A 356 -10.56 -13.36 19.40
C THR A 356 -10.09 -14.72 19.89
N GLN A 357 -8.95 -15.20 19.41
CA GLN A 357 -8.31 -16.45 19.81
C GLN A 357 -9.25 -17.67 19.64
N ARG A 358 -10.18 -17.65 18.71
CA ARG A 358 -11.17 -18.71 18.52
C ARG A 358 -10.59 -20.08 18.12
N ARG A 359 -9.33 -20.12 17.71
CA ARG A 359 -8.61 -21.38 17.46
C ARG A 359 -8.21 -22.10 18.74
N ASN A 360 -8.25 -21.43 19.88
CA ASN A 360 -8.06 -22.03 21.18
C ASN A 360 -9.40 -22.64 21.63
N ALA A 361 -9.63 -23.91 21.26
CA ALA A 361 -10.88 -24.61 21.58
C ALA A 361 -11.07 -24.84 23.09
N VAL A 362 -9.96 -24.96 23.83
CA VAL A 362 -9.97 -25.13 25.30
C VAL A 362 -9.37 -23.89 25.93
N ARG A 363 -10.12 -23.28 26.84
CA ARG A 363 -9.70 -22.09 27.61
C ARG A 363 -9.87 -22.39 29.09
N GLU A 364 -8.79 -22.40 29.82
CA GLU A 364 -8.80 -22.47 31.28
C GLU A 364 -8.93 -21.06 31.85
N ARG A 365 -9.96 -20.83 32.66
CA ARG A 365 -10.10 -19.62 33.46
C ARG A 365 -9.37 -19.84 34.78
N LYS A 366 -8.30 -19.13 35.05
CA LYS A 366 -7.79 -19.01 36.41
C LYS A 366 -8.80 -18.19 37.21
N GLU A 367 -9.34 -18.75 38.28
CA GLU A 367 -10.14 -17.99 39.22
C GLU A 367 -9.25 -16.86 39.76
N THR A 368 -9.71 -15.62 39.57
CA THR A 368 -9.14 -14.48 40.25
C THR A 368 -9.60 -14.53 41.70
N SER A 369 -8.69 -14.83 42.62
CA SER A 369 -8.88 -14.66 44.05
C SER A 369 -9.15 -13.20 44.41
#